data_4f2575867b2ddf41587a6f8b2860dbd5
#
_entry.id   4f2575867b2ddf41587a6f8b2860dbd5
#
_cell.length_a   1.000
_cell.length_b   1.000
_cell.length_c   1.000
_cell.angle_alpha   90.00
_cell.angle_beta   90.00
_cell.angle_gamma   90.00
#
_symmetry.space_group_name_H-M   'P 1'
#
loop_
_entity.id
_entity.type
_entity.pdbx_description
1 polymer ?
#
loop_
_entity_poly.entity_id
_entity_poly.type
_entity_poly.pdbx_seq_one_letter_code
_entity_poly.pdbx_strand_id
1 'polypeptide(L)'
;MTKRNTAKPVRVVSPIMEEQETSASTLQEWLDKEETVSDLLFSKGKEEEINKSYKSFKNCTFQNQIFSECKFHSSQLTDVRFENCDLSNISFAESSLYRVEFIFCKLLGTNFSETTLNHILLHECNAGYINLAMSKMNQVRFAHCLFRNGSFNDCRFSSVAFDSCDLVEADFSHAPLRGIDLRTSRISGITLNTSDLKGA
;
A
#
# COMPACT_ATOMS: atom_id res chain seq x y z
N MET A 1 -38.94 6.94 2.71
CA MET A 1 -38.00 6.30 1.76
C MET A 1 -36.67 7.04 1.84
N THR A 2 -35.74 6.54 2.62
CA THR A 2 -34.39 7.10 2.79
C THR A 2 -33.60 6.78 1.51
N LYS A 3 -33.19 7.79 0.76
CA LYS A 3 -32.27 7.61 -0.37
C LYS A 3 -31.01 6.92 0.13
N ARG A 4 -30.77 5.70 -0.29
CA ARG A 4 -29.47 5.03 -0.08
C ARG A 4 -28.41 5.86 -0.78
N ASN A 5 -27.63 6.58 0.01
CA ASN A 5 -26.47 7.30 -0.49
C ASN A 5 -25.40 6.24 -0.81
N THR A 6 -25.43 5.68 -2.00
CA THR A 6 -24.38 4.76 -2.46
C THR A 6 -23.17 5.63 -2.78
N ALA A 7 -22.13 5.55 -1.95
CA ALA A 7 -20.85 6.16 -2.27
C ALA A 7 -20.42 5.74 -3.69
N LYS A 8 -19.95 6.70 -4.49
CA LYS A 8 -19.43 6.36 -5.83
C LYS A 8 -18.25 5.42 -5.68
N PRO A 9 -18.16 4.35 -6.49
CA PRO A 9 -17.02 3.43 -6.41
C PRO A 9 -15.72 4.19 -6.65
N VAL A 10 -14.74 3.97 -5.78
CA VAL A 10 -13.40 4.54 -5.95
C VAL A 10 -12.76 3.90 -7.18
N ARG A 11 -12.39 4.74 -8.14
CA ARG A 11 -11.77 4.30 -9.39
C ARG A 11 -10.26 4.40 -9.28
N VAL A 12 -9.61 3.28 -9.17
CA VAL A 12 -8.15 3.16 -9.22
C VAL A 12 -7.72 2.92 -10.67
N VAL A 13 -6.68 3.59 -11.12
CA VAL A 13 -6.03 3.31 -12.40
C VAL A 13 -4.92 2.32 -12.14
N SER A 14 -4.97 1.15 -12.77
CA SER A 14 -3.94 0.11 -12.64
C SER A 14 -2.60 0.56 -13.23
N PRO A 15 -1.49 -0.07 -12.82
CA PRO A 15 -0.19 0.15 -13.44
C PRO A 15 -0.25 -0.02 -14.95
N ILE A 16 0.42 0.86 -15.66
CA ILE A 16 0.63 0.74 -17.11
C ILE A 16 1.87 -0.12 -17.29
N MET A 17 1.65 -1.41 -17.54
CA MET A 17 2.74 -2.37 -17.71
C MET A 17 3.12 -2.43 -19.19
N GLU A 18 4.33 -2.00 -19.49
CA GLU A 18 4.96 -2.16 -20.81
C GLU A 18 5.74 -3.49 -20.86
N GLU A 19 6.43 -3.77 -21.96
CA GLU A 19 7.28 -4.96 -22.08
C GLU A 19 8.36 -4.96 -20.99
N GLN A 20 8.51 -6.08 -20.30
CA GLN A 20 9.47 -6.26 -19.22
C GLN A 20 10.42 -7.41 -19.53
N GLU A 21 11.69 -7.23 -19.22
CA GLU A 21 12.67 -8.31 -19.25
C GLU A 21 12.70 -9.05 -17.91
N THR A 22 12.80 -10.37 -17.94
CA THR A 22 13.04 -11.14 -16.72
C THR A 22 14.44 -10.87 -16.22
N SER A 23 14.56 -10.30 -15.02
CA SER A 23 15.87 -10.03 -14.44
C SER A 23 16.63 -11.32 -14.13
N ALA A 24 17.87 -11.40 -14.61
CA ALA A 24 18.81 -12.46 -14.24
C ALA A 24 19.63 -12.06 -12.98
N SER A 25 19.62 -10.79 -12.60
CA SER A 25 20.32 -10.25 -11.42
C SER A 25 19.34 -10.02 -10.27
N THR A 26 19.88 -10.01 -9.05
CA THR A 26 19.12 -9.64 -7.84
C THR A 26 18.74 -8.16 -7.87
N LEU A 27 17.75 -7.78 -7.09
CA LEU A 27 17.39 -6.37 -6.93
C LEU A 27 18.57 -5.58 -6.32
N GLN A 28 19.29 -6.16 -5.37
CA GLN A 28 20.46 -5.52 -4.76
C GLN A 28 21.52 -5.15 -5.81
N GLU A 29 21.83 -6.05 -6.75
CA GLU A 29 22.80 -5.79 -7.81
C GLU A 29 22.37 -4.63 -8.72
N TRP A 30 21.06 -4.49 -9.01
CA TRP A 30 20.54 -3.36 -9.77
C TRP A 30 20.65 -2.06 -8.98
N LEU A 31 20.25 -2.07 -7.71
CA LEU A 31 20.27 -0.87 -6.86
C LEU A 31 21.69 -0.38 -6.52
N ASP A 32 22.69 -1.21 -6.64
CA ASP A 32 24.09 -0.82 -6.47
C ASP A 32 24.65 -0.07 -7.69
N LYS A 33 24.07 -0.33 -8.85
CA LYS A 33 24.53 0.25 -10.12
C LYS A 33 23.71 1.44 -10.57
N GLU A 34 22.38 1.38 -10.30
CA GLU A 34 21.41 2.30 -10.89
C GLU A 34 20.60 3.05 -9.82
N GLU A 35 20.29 4.28 -10.08
CA GLU A 35 19.33 5.06 -9.29
C GLU A 35 17.88 4.70 -9.64
N THR A 36 17.64 4.25 -10.86
CA THR A 36 16.34 3.84 -11.38
C THR A 36 16.38 2.40 -11.86
N VAL A 37 15.53 1.57 -11.30
CA VAL A 37 15.27 0.20 -11.78
C VAL A 37 14.03 0.25 -12.65
N SER A 38 14.11 -0.14 -13.92
CA SER A 38 12.96 -0.06 -14.83
C SER A 38 12.84 -1.27 -15.75
N ASP A 39 11.60 -1.51 -16.17
CA ASP A 39 11.23 -2.46 -17.22
C ASP A 39 11.65 -3.91 -16.90
N LEU A 40 11.56 -4.29 -15.62
CA LEU A 40 12.04 -5.59 -15.12
C LEU A 40 10.96 -6.40 -14.42
N LEU A 41 10.98 -7.69 -14.68
CA LEU A 41 10.27 -8.72 -13.95
C LEU A 41 11.25 -9.48 -13.04
N PHE A 42 11.04 -9.39 -11.73
CA PHE A 42 11.71 -10.20 -10.72
C PHE A 42 10.80 -11.35 -10.31
N SER A 43 11.11 -12.57 -10.71
CA SER A 43 10.30 -13.75 -10.40
C SER A 43 11.06 -14.75 -9.52
N LYS A 44 10.47 -15.10 -8.36
CA LYS A 44 11.02 -16.04 -7.37
C LYS A 44 12.42 -15.67 -6.88
N GLY A 45 12.48 -15.03 -5.75
CA GLY A 45 13.76 -14.67 -5.15
C GLY A 45 13.62 -14.29 -3.69
N LYS A 46 14.75 -14.04 -3.09
CA LYS A 46 14.87 -13.49 -1.76
C LYS A 46 15.82 -12.31 -1.81
N GLU A 47 15.35 -11.18 -1.31
CA GLU A 47 16.11 -9.96 -1.16
C GLU A 47 16.30 -9.70 0.33
N GLU A 48 17.53 -9.54 0.79
CA GLU A 48 17.84 -9.41 2.20
C GLU A 48 18.72 -8.20 2.49
N GLU A 49 18.46 -7.54 3.62
CA GLU A 49 19.28 -6.46 4.17
C GLU A 49 19.50 -5.28 3.22
N ILE A 50 18.60 -5.07 2.24
CA ILE A 50 18.68 -3.91 1.34
C ILE A 50 18.34 -2.65 2.13
N ASN A 51 19.29 -1.72 2.22
CA ASN A 51 19.07 -0.42 2.83
C ASN A 51 19.41 0.68 1.82
N LYS A 52 18.43 1.05 1.01
CA LYS A 52 18.58 2.02 -0.07
C LYS A 52 17.47 3.06 0.02
N SER A 53 17.85 4.33 0.01
CA SER A 53 16.94 5.46 -0.02
C SER A 53 16.99 6.17 -1.37
N TYR A 54 15.92 6.94 -1.70
CA TYR A 54 15.84 7.77 -2.90
C TYR A 54 15.94 7.00 -4.22
N LYS A 55 15.62 5.70 -4.21
CA LYS A 55 15.60 4.87 -5.42
C LYS A 55 14.29 5.05 -6.18
N SER A 56 14.35 4.84 -7.49
CA SER A 56 13.19 4.88 -8.36
C SER A 56 12.93 3.51 -8.98
N PHE A 57 11.66 3.11 -8.98
CA PHE A 57 11.18 1.87 -9.63
C PHE A 57 10.12 2.27 -10.64
N LYS A 58 10.28 1.87 -11.89
CA LYS A 58 9.33 2.18 -12.96
C LYS A 58 9.04 0.96 -13.82
N ASN A 59 7.75 0.68 -14.08
CA ASN A 59 7.36 -0.48 -14.89
C ASN A 59 8.04 -1.77 -14.41
N CYS A 60 7.94 -2.07 -13.10
CA CYS A 60 8.53 -3.26 -12.50
C CYS A 60 7.47 -4.21 -11.95
N THR A 61 7.69 -5.49 -12.12
CA THR A 61 6.89 -6.55 -11.48
C THR A 61 7.76 -7.39 -10.55
N PHE A 62 7.31 -7.51 -9.30
CA PHE A 62 7.88 -8.43 -8.31
C PHE A 62 6.88 -9.55 -8.09
N GLN A 63 7.26 -10.78 -8.41
CA GLN A 63 6.38 -11.94 -8.32
C GLN A 63 7.02 -13.04 -7.50
N ASN A 64 6.31 -13.55 -6.49
CA ASN A 64 6.79 -14.60 -5.60
C ASN A 64 8.15 -14.25 -4.94
N GLN A 65 8.35 -12.98 -4.58
CA GLN A 65 9.57 -12.50 -3.92
C GLN A 65 9.40 -12.49 -2.41
N ILE A 66 10.49 -12.71 -1.69
CA ILE A 66 10.56 -12.54 -0.24
C ILE A 66 11.56 -11.42 0.05
N PHE A 67 11.09 -10.39 0.78
CA PHE A 67 11.94 -9.31 1.25
C PHE A 67 12.13 -9.43 2.76
N SER A 68 13.37 -9.40 3.22
CA SER A 68 13.72 -9.53 4.63
C SER A 68 14.65 -8.40 5.03
N GLU A 69 14.29 -7.66 6.09
CA GLU A 69 15.09 -6.54 6.61
C GLU A 69 15.40 -5.43 5.58
N CYS A 70 14.51 -5.25 4.60
CA CYS A 70 14.71 -4.26 3.53
C CYS A 70 14.09 -2.90 3.88
N LYS A 71 14.79 -1.83 3.47
CA LYS A 71 14.35 -0.44 3.63
C LYS A 71 14.56 0.34 2.34
N PHE A 72 13.48 0.98 1.87
CA PHE A 72 13.42 1.78 0.64
C PHE A 72 12.83 3.16 0.95
N HIS A 73 13.44 3.89 1.90
CA HIS A 73 12.93 5.18 2.34
C HIS A 73 12.98 6.23 1.22
N SER A 74 12.02 7.14 1.21
CA SER A 74 11.96 8.29 0.28
C SER A 74 12.09 7.88 -1.19
N SER A 75 11.65 6.67 -1.54
CA SER A 75 11.74 6.11 -2.88
C SER A 75 10.52 6.44 -3.73
N GLN A 76 10.63 6.30 -5.03
CA GLN A 76 9.54 6.53 -5.98
C GLN A 76 9.17 5.23 -6.68
N LEU A 77 7.91 4.85 -6.63
CA LEU A 77 7.38 3.69 -7.34
C LEU A 77 6.30 4.16 -8.32
N THR A 78 6.50 3.90 -9.59
CA THR A 78 5.55 4.26 -10.65
C THR A 78 5.32 3.05 -11.55
N ASP A 79 4.05 2.67 -11.72
CA ASP A 79 3.68 1.50 -12.52
C ASP A 79 4.37 0.23 -12.02
N VAL A 80 4.16 -0.09 -10.74
CA VAL A 80 4.80 -1.25 -10.10
C VAL A 80 3.73 -2.23 -9.60
N ARG A 81 3.99 -3.51 -9.79
CA ARG A 81 3.15 -4.59 -9.26
C ARG A 81 3.94 -5.52 -8.36
N PHE A 82 3.40 -5.76 -7.17
CA PHE A 82 3.83 -6.84 -6.28
C PHE A 82 2.75 -7.91 -6.27
N GLU A 83 3.10 -9.13 -6.64
CA GLU A 83 2.18 -10.27 -6.71
C GLU A 83 2.73 -11.45 -5.91
N ASN A 84 1.94 -11.92 -4.94
CA ASN A 84 2.30 -13.04 -4.06
C ASN A 84 3.67 -12.86 -3.38
N CYS A 85 3.98 -11.63 -2.96
CA CYS A 85 5.25 -11.29 -2.28
C CYS A 85 5.09 -11.29 -0.76
N ASP A 86 6.18 -11.63 -0.06
CA ASP A 86 6.32 -11.38 1.37
C ASP A 86 7.14 -10.11 1.59
N LEU A 87 6.47 -9.05 2.03
CA LEU A 87 7.00 -7.72 2.29
C LEU A 87 6.89 -7.40 3.79
N SER A 88 6.80 -8.41 4.64
CA SER A 88 6.62 -8.24 6.08
C SER A 88 7.79 -7.49 6.71
N ASN A 89 7.46 -6.51 7.58
CA ASN A 89 8.42 -5.70 8.35
C ASN A 89 9.42 -4.89 7.51
N ILE A 90 9.18 -4.69 6.21
CA ILE A 90 10.02 -3.80 5.40
C ILE A 90 9.52 -2.35 5.49
N SER A 91 10.29 -1.40 4.97
CA SER A 91 9.93 0.01 5.03
C SER A 91 9.99 0.70 3.68
N PHE A 92 8.88 1.37 3.34
CA PHE A 92 8.75 2.36 2.28
C PHE A 92 8.41 3.75 2.84
N ALA A 93 8.81 4.05 4.09
CA ALA A 93 8.47 5.33 4.71
C ALA A 93 8.90 6.53 3.84
N GLU A 94 8.11 7.62 3.87
CA GLU A 94 8.34 8.86 3.14
C GLU A 94 8.35 8.72 1.59
N SER A 95 7.95 7.57 1.08
CA SER A 95 7.99 7.28 -0.37
C SER A 95 6.77 7.82 -1.11
N SER A 96 6.87 7.89 -2.43
CA SER A 96 5.77 8.24 -3.32
C SER A 96 5.43 7.07 -4.23
N LEU A 97 4.20 6.58 -4.15
CA LEU A 97 3.69 5.47 -4.95
C LEU A 97 2.59 5.99 -5.90
N TYR A 98 2.75 5.74 -7.17
CA TYR A 98 1.79 6.11 -8.21
C TYR A 98 1.49 4.93 -9.13
N ARG A 99 0.22 4.52 -9.19
CA ARG A 99 -0.26 3.33 -9.91
C ARG A 99 0.52 2.08 -9.48
N VAL A 100 0.37 1.71 -8.21
CA VAL A 100 1.00 0.51 -7.65
C VAL A 100 -0.07 -0.46 -7.17
N GLU A 101 0.14 -1.73 -7.45
CA GLU A 101 -0.72 -2.83 -6.99
C GLU A 101 0.04 -3.79 -6.08
N PHE A 102 -0.61 -4.17 -4.98
CA PHE A 102 -0.19 -5.27 -4.11
C PHE A 102 -1.30 -6.32 -4.14
N ILE A 103 -1.00 -7.47 -4.74
CA ILE A 103 -1.96 -8.56 -4.97
C ILE A 103 -1.50 -9.82 -4.23
N PHE A 104 -2.33 -10.34 -3.34
CA PHE A 104 -2.04 -11.53 -2.53
C PHE A 104 -0.74 -11.44 -1.71
N CYS A 105 -0.38 -10.23 -1.28
CA CYS A 105 0.88 -9.99 -0.57
C CYS A 105 0.73 -10.13 0.95
N LYS A 106 1.84 -10.50 1.61
CA LYS A 106 2.01 -10.33 3.04
C LYS A 106 2.69 -8.99 3.30
N LEU A 107 2.01 -8.13 4.04
CA LEU A 107 2.43 -6.78 4.41
C LEU A 107 2.42 -6.61 5.93
N LEU A 108 2.64 -7.69 6.69
CA LEU A 108 2.57 -7.69 8.14
C LEU A 108 3.65 -6.74 8.71
N GLY A 109 3.23 -5.72 9.46
CA GLY A 109 4.17 -4.75 10.05
C GLY A 109 4.94 -3.89 9.04
N THR A 110 4.54 -3.89 7.76
CA THR A 110 5.18 -3.05 6.74
C THR A 110 4.97 -1.57 7.07
N ASN A 111 6.03 -0.78 6.94
CA ASN A 111 6.01 0.65 7.21
C ASN A 111 5.84 1.49 5.93
N PHE A 112 4.69 2.16 5.82
CA PHE A 112 4.36 3.16 4.80
C PHE A 112 4.05 4.52 5.44
N SER A 113 4.63 4.85 6.61
CA SER A 113 4.38 6.14 7.22
C SER A 113 4.83 7.31 6.33
N GLU A 114 4.10 8.41 6.39
CA GLU A 114 4.39 9.66 5.65
C GLU A 114 4.44 9.50 4.12
N THR A 115 3.88 8.40 3.58
CA THR A 115 3.86 8.15 2.13
C THR A 115 2.79 8.98 1.42
N THR A 116 3.03 9.22 0.13
CA THR A 116 2.01 9.69 -0.81
C THR A 116 1.57 8.52 -1.69
N LEU A 117 0.31 8.12 -1.56
CA LEU A 117 -0.29 6.99 -2.26
C LEU A 117 -1.33 7.52 -3.25
N ASN A 118 -1.12 7.28 -4.54
CA ASN A 118 -2.01 7.73 -5.59
C ASN A 118 -2.27 6.63 -6.62
N HIS A 119 -3.53 6.29 -6.85
CA HIS A 119 -3.96 5.14 -7.65
C HIS A 119 -3.37 3.82 -7.14
N ILE A 120 -3.66 3.47 -5.89
CA ILE A 120 -3.13 2.27 -5.25
C ILE A 120 -4.24 1.23 -5.05
N LEU A 121 -3.93 -0.02 -5.35
CA LEU A 121 -4.75 -1.17 -5.02
C LEU A 121 -4.00 -2.13 -4.09
N LEU A 122 -4.61 -2.44 -2.94
CA LEU A 122 -4.29 -3.62 -2.16
C LEU A 122 -5.44 -4.61 -2.30
N HIS A 123 -5.16 -5.81 -2.77
CA HIS A 123 -6.17 -6.85 -2.97
C HIS A 123 -5.76 -8.16 -2.32
N GLU A 124 -6.60 -8.67 -1.41
CA GLU A 124 -6.39 -9.91 -0.66
C GLU A 124 -5.03 -9.97 0.06
N CYS A 125 -4.63 -8.85 0.68
CA CYS A 125 -3.36 -8.74 1.40
C CYS A 125 -3.54 -8.98 2.90
N ASN A 126 -2.54 -9.61 3.52
CA ASN A 126 -2.42 -9.65 4.98
C ASN A 126 -1.51 -8.51 5.44
N ALA A 127 -2.13 -7.44 5.93
CA ALA A 127 -1.49 -6.19 6.33
C ALA A 127 -1.73 -5.86 7.82
N GLY A 128 -1.78 -6.88 8.67
CA GLY A 128 -1.83 -6.66 10.11
C GLY A 128 -0.65 -5.84 10.61
N TYR A 129 -0.89 -4.95 11.59
CA TYR A 129 0.14 -4.05 12.13
C TYR A 129 0.82 -3.14 11.10
N ILE A 130 0.25 -2.96 9.91
CA ILE A 130 0.78 -2.03 8.91
C ILE A 130 0.81 -0.60 9.49
N ASN A 131 1.86 0.14 9.19
CA ASN A 131 1.96 1.54 9.55
C ASN A 131 1.75 2.43 8.32
N LEU A 132 0.60 3.12 8.26
CA LEU A 132 0.25 4.10 7.24
C LEU A 132 0.11 5.52 7.83
N ALA A 133 0.57 5.72 9.06
CA ALA A 133 0.44 6.99 9.77
C ALA A 133 0.93 8.19 8.92
N MET A 134 0.21 9.31 9.02
CA MET A 134 0.52 10.58 8.33
C MET A 134 0.57 10.51 6.80
N SER A 135 0.07 9.41 6.21
CA SER A 135 0.07 9.25 4.75
C SER A 135 -1.04 10.04 4.07
N LYS A 136 -0.77 10.43 2.82
CA LYS A 136 -1.73 11.08 1.93
C LYS A 136 -2.21 10.07 0.89
N MET A 137 -3.50 9.80 0.87
CA MET A 137 -4.11 8.79 0.00
C MET A 137 -5.09 9.44 -0.96
N ASN A 138 -4.87 9.25 -2.25
CA ASN A 138 -5.79 9.68 -3.30
C ASN A 138 -6.06 8.53 -4.27
N GLN A 139 -7.35 8.23 -4.48
CA GLN A 139 -7.79 7.11 -5.33
C GLN A 139 -7.15 5.77 -4.89
N VAL A 140 -7.33 5.42 -3.62
CA VAL A 140 -6.80 4.18 -3.03
C VAL A 140 -7.94 3.23 -2.72
N ARG A 141 -7.77 1.98 -3.07
CA ARG A 141 -8.73 0.91 -2.79
C ARG A 141 -8.07 -0.24 -2.04
N PHE A 142 -8.63 -0.55 -0.90
CA PHE A 142 -8.32 -1.72 -0.10
C PHE A 142 -9.46 -2.71 -0.27
N ALA A 143 -9.20 -3.89 -0.83
CA ALA A 143 -10.21 -4.90 -1.10
C ALA A 143 -9.83 -6.24 -0.49
N HIS A 144 -10.68 -6.76 0.38
CA HIS A 144 -10.53 -8.05 1.07
C HIS A 144 -9.21 -8.19 1.86
N CYS A 145 -8.73 -7.09 2.46
CA CYS A 145 -7.47 -7.05 3.19
C CYS A 145 -7.67 -7.18 4.70
N LEU A 146 -6.65 -7.73 5.38
CA LEU A 146 -6.58 -7.82 6.83
C LEU A 146 -5.70 -6.70 7.36
N PHE A 147 -6.28 -5.75 8.12
CA PHE A 147 -5.62 -4.57 8.69
C PHE A 147 -5.70 -4.52 10.22
N ARG A 148 -5.78 -5.68 10.86
CA ARG A 148 -5.86 -5.72 12.33
C ARG A 148 -4.68 -4.98 12.97
N ASN A 149 -4.99 -4.13 13.96
CA ASN A 149 -4.01 -3.29 14.63
C ASN A 149 -3.20 -2.39 13.67
N GLY A 150 -3.73 -2.11 12.48
CA GLY A 150 -3.09 -1.20 11.52
C GLY A 150 -3.20 0.25 11.96
N SER A 151 -2.18 1.04 11.69
CA SER A 151 -2.14 2.47 12.00
C SER A 151 -2.48 3.30 10.76
N PHE A 152 -3.59 4.03 10.83
CA PHE A 152 -4.06 5.02 9.85
C PHE A 152 -4.18 6.41 10.48
N ASN A 153 -3.55 6.63 11.63
CA ASN A 153 -3.65 7.90 12.35
C ASN A 153 -3.04 9.06 11.54
N ASP A 154 -3.63 10.23 11.66
CA ASP A 154 -3.23 11.44 10.94
C ASP A 154 -3.24 11.31 9.40
N CYS A 155 -3.86 10.26 8.85
CA CYS A 155 -4.00 10.09 7.41
C CYS A 155 -4.92 11.13 6.77
N ARG A 156 -4.64 11.46 5.52
CA ARG A 156 -5.51 12.29 4.68
C ARG A 156 -6.08 11.47 3.54
N PHE A 157 -7.41 11.30 3.57
CA PHE A 157 -8.12 10.49 2.58
C PHE A 157 -8.79 11.37 1.53
N SER A 158 -8.58 11.02 0.25
CA SER A 158 -9.29 11.57 -0.90
C SER A 158 -9.65 10.42 -1.83
N SER A 159 -10.95 10.09 -1.93
CA SER A 159 -11.40 8.93 -2.71
C SER A 159 -10.74 7.61 -2.28
N VAL A 160 -10.97 7.20 -1.03
CA VAL A 160 -10.46 5.94 -0.46
C VAL A 160 -11.62 4.99 -0.18
N ALA A 161 -11.44 3.70 -0.44
CA ALA A 161 -12.41 2.65 -0.15
C ALA A 161 -11.78 1.50 0.65
N PHE A 162 -12.55 0.99 1.61
CA PHE A 162 -12.25 -0.22 2.38
C PHE A 162 -13.36 -1.25 2.09
N ASP A 163 -13.16 -2.08 1.08
CA ASP A 163 -14.15 -3.07 0.64
C ASP A 163 -13.91 -4.41 1.32
N SER A 164 -14.81 -4.84 2.18
CA SER A 164 -14.75 -6.13 2.88
C SER A 164 -13.42 -6.38 3.62
N CYS A 165 -12.90 -5.34 4.29
CA CYS A 165 -11.65 -5.42 5.06
C CYS A 165 -11.89 -5.81 6.52
N ASP A 166 -10.87 -6.39 7.15
CA ASP A 166 -10.82 -6.59 8.60
C ASP A 166 -9.98 -5.48 9.24
N LEU A 167 -10.65 -4.50 9.85
CA LEU A 167 -10.09 -3.31 10.47
C LEU A 167 -10.14 -3.39 12.02
N VAL A 168 -10.30 -4.61 12.57
CA VAL A 168 -10.38 -4.78 14.02
C VAL A 168 -9.17 -4.18 14.72
N GLU A 169 -9.43 -3.31 15.73
CA GLU A 169 -8.40 -2.60 16.51
C GLU A 169 -7.50 -1.67 15.68
N ALA A 170 -7.89 -1.28 14.47
CA ALA A 170 -7.13 -0.30 13.69
C ALA A 170 -7.29 1.11 14.27
N ASP A 171 -6.24 1.92 14.17
CA ASP A 171 -6.21 3.29 14.66
C ASP A 171 -6.42 4.30 13.53
N PHE A 172 -7.55 5.04 13.60
CA PHE A 172 -7.92 6.13 12.70
C PHE A 172 -7.93 7.49 13.42
N SER A 173 -7.21 7.63 14.53
CA SER A 173 -7.14 8.91 15.27
C SER A 173 -6.66 10.03 14.35
N HIS A 174 -7.34 11.18 14.39
CA HIS A 174 -7.06 12.37 13.55
C HIS A 174 -7.13 12.13 12.04
N ALA A 175 -7.78 11.04 11.59
CA ALA A 175 -7.99 10.73 10.19
C ALA A 175 -9.48 10.96 9.83
N PRO A 176 -9.85 12.08 9.16
CA PRO A 176 -11.23 12.37 8.84
C PRO A 176 -11.85 11.31 7.92
N LEU A 177 -12.91 10.63 8.39
CA LEU A 177 -13.60 9.55 7.67
C LEU A 177 -14.72 10.04 6.74
N ARG A 178 -14.75 11.32 6.43
CA ARG A 178 -15.79 11.90 5.57
C ARG A 178 -15.84 11.20 4.21
N GLY A 179 -17.00 10.61 3.91
CA GLY A 179 -17.23 9.90 2.64
C GLY A 179 -16.59 8.52 2.55
N ILE A 180 -16.00 8.00 3.62
CA ILE A 180 -15.51 6.63 3.72
C ILE A 180 -16.67 5.70 4.12
N ASP A 181 -16.91 4.67 3.33
CA ASP A 181 -17.92 3.65 3.63
C ASP A 181 -17.25 2.41 4.25
N LEU A 182 -17.53 2.16 5.52
CA LEU A 182 -16.98 1.01 6.27
C LEU A 182 -18.02 -0.11 6.47
N ARG A 183 -19.22 -0.01 5.88
CA ARG A 183 -20.34 -0.94 6.15
C ARG A 183 -20.05 -2.38 5.72
N THR A 184 -19.14 -2.61 4.80
CA THR A 184 -18.74 -3.95 4.34
C THR A 184 -17.58 -4.53 5.15
N SER A 185 -16.97 -3.71 6.01
CA SER A 185 -15.77 -4.07 6.76
C SER A 185 -16.04 -4.34 8.23
N ARG A 186 -15.17 -5.10 8.86
CA ARG A 186 -15.20 -5.37 10.31
C ARG A 186 -14.43 -4.27 11.03
N ILE A 187 -15.11 -3.55 11.93
CA ILE A 187 -14.58 -2.34 12.58
C ILE A 187 -14.59 -2.43 14.13
N SER A 188 -14.63 -3.63 14.69
CA SER A 188 -14.65 -3.77 16.15
C SER A 188 -13.37 -3.21 16.77
N GLY A 189 -13.51 -2.35 17.78
CA GLY A 189 -12.39 -1.81 18.54
C GLY A 189 -11.54 -0.77 17.79
N ILE A 190 -12.00 -0.22 16.64
CA ILE A 190 -11.25 0.86 15.98
C ILE A 190 -11.14 2.07 16.92
N THR A 191 -10.00 2.75 16.88
CA THR A 191 -9.77 4.03 17.55
C THR A 191 -10.03 5.18 16.58
N LEU A 192 -10.80 6.18 17.02
CA LEU A 192 -11.09 7.40 16.27
C LEU A 192 -11.48 8.53 17.21
N ASN A 193 -11.35 9.78 16.79
CA ASN A 193 -11.88 10.92 17.51
C ASN A 193 -13.31 11.25 17.01
N THR A 194 -14.16 11.74 17.87
CA THR A 194 -15.54 12.13 17.49
C THR A 194 -15.59 13.22 16.43
N SER A 195 -14.56 14.07 16.35
CA SER A 195 -14.40 15.09 15.31
C SER A 195 -14.23 14.49 13.91
N ASP A 196 -13.65 13.28 13.81
CA ASP A 196 -13.29 12.64 12.54
C ASP A 196 -14.52 12.05 11.84
N LEU A 197 -15.62 11.90 12.59
CA LEU A 197 -16.92 11.44 12.08
C LEU A 197 -17.77 12.52 11.44
N LYS A 198 -17.35 13.79 11.42
CA LYS A 198 -18.14 14.86 10.84
C LYS A 198 -18.33 14.66 9.33
N GLY A 199 -19.54 14.29 8.93
CA GLY A 199 -19.92 14.04 7.54
C GLY A 199 -19.54 12.65 7.01
N ALA A 200 -19.27 11.69 7.91
CA ALA A 200 -19.17 10.27 7.60
C ALA A 200 -20.56 9.65 7.40
#